data_13c5d69d6e115dbe5720fec3c9816a43
#
_entry.id   13c5d69d6e115dbe5720fec3c9816a43
#
_cell.length_a   1.000
_cell.length_b   1.000
_cell.length_c   1.000
_cell.angle_alpha   90.00
_cell.angle_beta   90.00
_cell.angle_gamma   90.00
#
_symmetry.space_group_name_H-M   'P 1'
#
loop_
_entity.id
_entity.type
_entity.pdbx_description
1 polymer ?
#
loop_
_entity_poly.entity_id
_entity_poly.type
_entity_poly.pdbx_seq_one_letter_code
_entity_poly.pdbx_strand_id
1 'polypeptide(L)'
;MDPFLWLVGFVIFAESAFFLGILFVLAFYGWRLLHHIWQGTAFTAYHIENEILYIHNVFETFCPLSDIERVEARKVLLYRRPLSGGAKYFIRLYRKNGRKTGMIIWGEGFKYYNYESAEEKLKEFFQLMESRGIPCRMTDGWDWFFHI
;
A
#
# COMPACT_ATOMS: atom_id res chain seq x y z
N MET A 1 -31.24 37.35 -12.92
CA MET A 1 -30.13 36.92 -12.01
C MET A 1 -28.85 36.97 -12.81
N ASP A 2 -27.87 37.71 -12.34
CA ASP A 2 -26.66 38.04 -13.10
C ASP A 2 -25.78 36.78 -13.27
N PRO A 3 -25.47 36.34 -14.51
CA PRO A 3 -24.65 35.14 -14.74
C PRO A 3 -23.24 35.25 -14.10
N PHE A 4 -22.77 36.49 -13.92
CA PHE A 4 -21.49 36.73 -13.24
C PHE A 4 -21.52 36.33 -11.76
N LEU A 5 -22.59 36.63 -11.06
CA LEU A 5 -22.75 36.21 -9.62
C LEU A 5 -22.81 34.70 -9.47
N TRP A 6 -23.41 34.00 -10.41
CA TRP A 6 -23.41 32.54 -10.44
C TRP A 6 -22.00 31.96 -10.64
N LEU A 7 -21.24 32.53 -11.54
CA LEU A 7 -19.86 32.10 -11.81
C LEU A 7 -18.99 32.29 -10.57
N VAL A 8 -19.06 33.45 -9.92
CA VAL A 8 -18.31 33.75 -8.70
C VAL A 8 -18.70 32.78 -7.57
N GLY A 9 -20.00 32.57 -7.38
CA GLY A 9 -20.49 31.62 -6.37
C GLY A 9 -20.01 30.18 -6.61
N PHE A 10 -20.00 29.74 -7.87
CA PHE A 10 -19.48 28.43 -8.23
C PHE A 10 -17.99 28.28 -7.98
N VAL A 11 -17.18 29.30 -8.32
CA VAL A 11 -15.72 29.28 -8.06
C VAL A 11 -15.44 29.19 -6.57
N ILE A 12 -16.09 30.03 -5.76
CA ILE A 12 -15.92 30.01 -4.28
C ILE A 12 -16.32 28.66 -3.70
N PHE A 13 -17.41 28.08 -4.19
CA PHE A 13 -17.86 26.75 -3.75
C PHE A 13 -16.84 25.66 -4.13
N ALA A 14 -16.32 25.69 -5.36
CA ALA A 14 -15.34 24.72 -5.83
C ALA A 14 -14.03 24.79 -5.03
N GLU A 15 -13.52 26.01 -4.78
CA GLU A 15 -12.34 26.22 -3.94
C GLU A 15 -12.58 25.72 -2.50
N SER A 16 -13.70 26.07 -1.91
CA SER A 16 -14.05 25.62 -0.55
C SER A 16 -14.15 24.09 -0.45
N ALA A 17 -14.77 23.44 -1.42
CA ALA A 17 -14.87 21.98 -1.49
C ALA A 17 -13.49 21.32 -1.65
N PHE A 18 -12.60 21.92 -2.45
CA PHE A 18 -11.23 21.46 -2.62
C PHE A 18 -10.42 21.54 -1.32
N PHE A 19 -10.47 22.68 -0.62
CA PHE A 19 -9.81 22.83 0.68
C PHE A 19 -10.35 21.89 1.75
N LEU A 20 -11.67 21.70 1.82
CA LEU A 20 -12.28 20.74 2.73
C LEU A 20 -11.84 19.30 2.41
N GLY A 21 -11.73 18.95 1.12
CA GLY A 21 -11.21 17.65 0.70
C GLY A 21 -9.76 17.42 1.17
N ILE A 22 -8.89 18.42 1.00
CA ILE A 22 -7.50 18.36 1.49
C ILE A 22 -7.46 18.20 3.01
N LEU A 23 -8.24 19.00 3.75
CA LEU A 23 -8.29 18.91 5.21
C LEU A 23 -8.79 17.54 5.69
N PHE A 24 -9.79 16.98 5.01
CA PHE A 24 -10.29 15.65 5.32
C PHE A 24 -9.21 14.57 5.09
N VAL A 25 -8.49 14.65 3.97
CA VAL A 25 -7.39 13.72 3.67
C VAL A 25 -6.28 13.83 4.72
N LEU A 26 -5.86 15.04 5.07
CA LEU A 26 -4.85 15.27 6.10
C LEU A 26 -5.29 14.77 7.48
N ALA A 27 -6.54 15.02 7.86
CA ALA A 27 -7.10 14.54 9.12
C ALA A 27 -7.16 13.01 9.16
N PHE A 28 -7.60 12.38 8.07
CA PHE A 28 -7.66 10.93 7.95
C PHE A 28 -6.30 10.27 8.08
N TYR A 29 -5.29 10.76 7.34
CA TYR A 29 -3.95 10.20 7.42
C TYR A 29 -3.25 10.53 8.74
N GLY A 30 -3.48 11.72 9.28
CA GLY A 30 -2.97 12.09 10.61
C GLY A 30 -3.53 11.21 11.71
N TRP A 31 -4.85 10.97 11.71
CA TRP A 31 -5.49 10.05 12.63
C TRP A 31 -4.96 8.63 12.50
N ARG A 32 -4.85 8.13 11.27
CA ARG A 32 -4.30 6.81 10.98
C ARG A 32 -2.87 6.66 11.50
N LEU A 33 -2.02 7.67 11.26
CA LEU A 33 -0.65 7.67 11.76
C LEU A 33 -0.59 7.64 13.29
N LEU A 34 -1.38 8.47 13.95
CA LEU A 34 -1.47 8.49 15.42
C LEU A 34 -1.94 7.15 15.98
N HIS A 35 -2.93 6.53 15.33
CA HIS A 35 -3.42 5.21 15.74
C HIS A 35 -2.33 4.14 15.63
N HIS A 36 -1.59 4.10 14.52
CA HIS A 36 -0.48 3.18 14.34
C HIS A 36 0.68 3.43 15.31
N ILE A 37 1.00 4.69 15.63
CA ILE A 37 2.00 5.03 16.64
C ILE A 37 1.58 4.49 18.01
N TRP A 38 0.31 4.66 18.35
CA TRP A 38 -0.21 4.18 19.64
C TRP A 38 -0.22 2.66 19.74
N GLN A 39 -0.49 1.96 18.65
CA GLN A 39 -0.43 0.49 18.58
C GLN A 39 1.00 -0.07 18.47
N GLY A 40 2.02 0.77 18.32
CA GLY A 40 3.40 0.34 18.07
C GLY A 40 3.63 -0.26 16.67
N THR A 41 2.67 -0.12 15.75
CA THR A 41 2.75 -0.61 14.38
C THR A 41 3.17 0.46 13.38
N ALA A 42 3.42 1.69 13.86
CA ALA A 42 3.96 2.74 13.02
C ALA A 42 5.31 2.31 12.45
N PHE A 43 5.51 2.59 11.18
CA PHE A 43 6.75 2.28 10.46
C PHE A 43 7.02 0.78 10.20
N THR A 44 6.08 -0.11 10.47
CA THR A 44 6.15 -1.50 10.02
C THR A 44 5.48 -1.66 8.66
N ALA A 45 6.07 -2.49 7.78
CA ALA A 45 5.47 -2.79 6.48
C ALA A 45 4.23 -3.67 6.60
N TYR A 46 4.23 -4.55 7.57
CA TYR A 46 3.13 -5.47 7.88
C TYR A 46 3.20 -5.90 9.35
N HIS A 47 2.10 -6.42 9.85
CA HIS A 47 2.05 -7.16 11.11
C HIS A 47 0.99 -8.26 11.05
N ILE A 48 1.07 -9.22 11.96
CA ILE A 48 0.09 -10.29 12.11
C ILE A 48 -0.52 -10.19 13.49
N GLU A 49 -1.83 -10.10 13.54
CA GLU A 49 -2.60 -10.09 14.77
C GLU A 49 -3.80 -11.03 14.63
N ASN A 50 -4.03 -11.92 15.59
CA ASN A 50 -5.15 -12.88 15.59
C ASN A 50 -5.28 -13.68 14.29
N GLU A 51 -4.17 -14.15 13.72
CA GLU A 51 -4.11 -14.88 12.45
C GLU A 51 -4.62 -14.06 11.23
N ILE A 52 -4.65 -12.74 11.36
CA ILE A 52 -4.94 -11.81 10.27
C ILE A 52 -3.65 -11.08 9.90
N LEU A 53 -3.30 -11.11 8.63
CA LEU A 53 -2.20 -10.35 8.08
C LEU A 53 -2.70 -8.93 7.73
N TYR A 54 -2.06 -7.94 8.32
CA TYR A 54 -2.25 -6.53 8.00
C TYR A 54 -1.04 -6.02 7.25
N ILE A 55 -1.24 -5.43 6.08
CA ILE A 55 -0.18 -4.82 5.29
C ILE A 55 -0.44 -3.33 5.21
N HIS A 56 0.53 -2.56 5.70
CA HIS A 56 0.47 -1.12 5.76
C HIS A 56 0.89 -0.53 4.41
N ASN A 57 -0.07 -0.08 3.68
CA ASN A 57 0.09 0.63 2.43
C ASN A 57 -0.74 1.91 2.46
N VAL A 58 -0.83 2.65 1.37
CA VAL A 58 -1.73 3.83 1.25
C VAL A 58 -3.15 3.47 1.72
N PHE A 59 -3.65 2.30 1.29
CA PHE A 59 -4.85 1.67 1.85
C PHE A 59 -4.42 0.40 2.58
N GLU A 60 -4.76 0.30 3.85
CA GLU A 60 -4.46 -0.89 4.62
C GLU A 60 -5.15 -2.12 4.00
N THR A 61 -4.36 -3.15 3.78
CA THR A 61 -4.86 -4.43 3.28
C THR A 61 -4.82 -5.43 4.43
N PHE A 62 -5.94 -6.07 4.70
CA PHE A 62 -6.02 -7.14 5.69
C PHE A 62 -6.54 -8.44 5.05
N CYS A 63 -5.98 -9.55 5.46
CA CYS A 63 -6.35 -10.86 4.96
C CYS A 63 -6.11 -11.93 6.03
N PRO A 64 -7.12 -12.77 6.37
CA PRO A 64 -6.88 -13.94 7.20
C PRO A 64 -5.82 -14.84 6.57
N LEU A 65 -4.86 -15.32 7.34
CA LEU A 65 -3.79 -16.20 6.84
C LEU A 65 -4.36 -17.49 6.25
N SER A 66 -5.43 -18.00 6.84
CA SER A 66 -6.14 -19.20 6.36
C SER A 66 -6.70 -19.05 4.94
N ASP A 67 -7.00 -17.83 4.51
CA ASP A 67 -7.56 -17.53 3.19
C ASP A 67 -6.50 -17.36 2.12
N ILE A 68 -5.24 -17.19 2.50
CA ILE A 68 -4.15 -16.98 1.54
C ILE A 68 -3.76 -18.31 0.92
N GLU A 69 -3.82 -18.39 -0.41
CA GLU A 69 -3.38 -19.54 -1.19
C GLU A 69 -1.89 -19.44 -1.52
N ARG A 70 -1.46 -18.26 -1.97
CA ARG A 70 -0.06 -17.98 -2.32
C ARG A 70 0.22 -16.47 -2.34
N VAL A 71 1.50 -16.14 -2.25
CA VAL A 71 2.01 -14.78 -2.39
C VAL A 71 2.89 -14.69 -3.63
N GLU A 72 2.66 -13.69 -4.45
CA GLU A 72 3.51 -13.39 -5.60
C GLU A 72 4.09 -11.98 -5.47
N ALA A 73 5.36 -11.84 -5.78
CA ALA A 73 6.03 -10.55 -5.84
C ALA A 73 6.77 -10.39 -7.15
N ARG A 74 6.89 -9.14 -7.60
CA ARG A 74 7.63 -8.76 -8.78
C ARG A 74 8.56 -7.60 -8.48
N LYS A 75 9.81 -7.73 -8.89
CA LYS A 75 10.81 -6.66 -8.83
C LYS A 75 10.70 -5.77 -10.07
N VAL A 76 10.55 -4.47 -9.87
CA VAL A 76 10.57 -3.47 -10.94
C VAL A 76 11.67 -2.47 -10.66
N LEU A 77 12.61 -2.35 -11.59
CA LEU A 77 13.67 -1.37 -11.55
C LEU A 77 13.19 -0.08 -12.23
N LEU A 78 13.09 0.99 -11.47
CA LEU A 78 12.75 2.30 -12.01
C LEU A 78 14.03 3.08 -12.31
N TYR A 79 14.48 3.01 -13.55
CA TYR A 79 15.73 3.64 -14.02
C TYR A 79 15.67 5.16 -14.19
N ARG A 80 14.56 5.85 -13.89
CA ARG A 80 14.32 7.17 -14.47
C ARG A 80 14.57 8.40 -13.61
N ARG A 81 15.09 8.32 -12.37
CA ARG A 81 15.44 9.56 -11.65
C ARG A 81 16.66 9.36 -10.72
N PRO A 82 17.66 10.27 -10.75
CA PRO A 82 18.84 10.19 -9.89
C PRO A 82 18.53 10.34 -8.39
N LEU A 83 17.31 10.71 -8.02
CA LEU A 83 16.87 10.89 -6.64
C LEU A 83 15.91 9.81 -6.12
N SER A 84 15.52 8.85 -6.93
CA SER A 84 14.60 7.77 -6.56
C SER A 84 14.97 6.43 -7.19
N GLY A 85 16.24 6.21 -7.49
CA GLY A 85 16.76 4.99 -8.08
C GLY A 85 16.82 3.85 -7.08
N GLY A 86 15.68 3.23 -6.79
CA GLY A 86 15.57 2.04 -5.98
C GLY A 86 14.68 0.99 -6.67
N ALA A 87 14.90 -0.27 -6.33
CA ALA A 87 14.00 -1.34 -6.72
C ALA A 87 12.66 -1.15 -6.02
N LYS A 88 11.57 -1.35 -6.75
CA LYS A 88 10.22 -1.48 -6.19
C LYS A 88 9.75 -2.91 -6.32
N TYR A 89 9.12 -3.38 -5.28
CA TYR A 89 8.51 -4.70 -5.25
C TYR A 89 7.00 -4.54 -5.23
N PHE A 90 6.36 -5.13 -6.22
CA PHE A 90 4.92 -5.24 -6.29
C PHE A 90 4.53 -6.59 -5.74
N ILE A 91 3.63 -6.61 -4.75
CA ILE A 91 3.21 -7.82 -4.05
C ILE A 91 1.74 -8.01 -4.24
N ARG A 92 1.31 -9.25 -4.43
CA ARG A 92 -0.08 -9.64 -4.56
C ARG A 92 -0.34 -10.91 -3.78
N LEU A 93 -1.42 -10.90 -3.00
CA LEU A 93 -1.90 -12.07 -2.29
C LEU A 93 -3.04 -12.69 -3.10
N TYR A 94 -2.95 -13.97 -3.34
CA TYR A 94 -4.01 -14.76 -3.96
C TYR A 94 -4.76 -15.51 -2.88
N ARG A 95 -6.07 -15.42 -2.89
CA ARG A 95 -6.93 -16.07 -1.92
C ARG A 95 -7.46 -17.39 -2.46
N LYS A 96 -7.74 -18.35 -1.59
CA LYS A 96 -8.32 -19.66 -1.93
C LYS A 96 -9.66 -19.58 -2.68
N ASN A 97 -10.38 -18.48 -2.53
CA ASN A 97 -11.63 -18.22 -3.26
C ASN A 97 -11.43 -17.69 -4.70
N GLY A 98 -10.20 -17.69 -5.20
CA GLY A 98 -9.84 -17.18 -6.52
C GLY A 98 -9.70 -15.66 -6.62
N ARG A 99 -10.01 -14.92 -5.55
CA ARG A 99 -9.80 -13.47 -5.52
C ARG A 99 -8.34 -13.14 -5.23
N LYS A 100 -7.92 -11.97 -5.71
CA LYS A 100 -6.59 -11.42 -5.43
C LYS A 100 -6.73 -10.06 -4.76
N THR A 101 -5.76 -9.69 -3.93
CA THR A 101 -5.70 -8.35 -3.36
C THR A 101 -5.32 -7.32 -4.42
N GLY A 102 -5.58 -6.05 -4.13
CA GLY A 102 -4.95 -4.96 -4.84
C GLY A 102 -3.43 -5.07 -4.81
N MET A 103 -2.78 -4.30 -5.65
CA MET A 103 -1.31 -4.27 -5.73
C MET A 103 -0.74 -3.55 -4.50
N ILE A 104 0.13 -4.25 -3.78
CA ILE A 104 0.88 -3.71 -2.66
C ILE A 104 2.27 -3.33 -3.18
N ILE A 105 2.74 -2.13 -2.86
CA ILE A 105 4.01 -1.61 -3.38
C ILE A 105 4.95 -1.35 -2.20
N TRP A 106 6.10 -2.06 -2.20
CA TRP A 106 7.22 -1.77 -1.32
C TRP A 106 8.38 -1.22 -2.13
N GLY A 107 8.92 -0.09 -1.73
CA GLY A 107 9.99 0.58 -2.43
C GLY A 107 11.06 1.12 -1.50
N GLU A 108 12.29 1.16 -1.99
CA GLU A 108 13.37 1.88 -1.32
C GLU A 108 13.04 3.38 -1.30
N GLY A 109 13.33 4.05 -0.18
CA GLY A 109 13.13 5.49 -0.01
C GLY A 109 11.82 5.90 0.63
N PHE A 110 10.88 5.01 0.88
CA PHE A 110 9.77 5.29 1.78
C PHE A 110 10.24 5.13 3.22
N LYS A 111 10.35 6.21 3.95
CA LYS A 111 10.74 6.26 5.38
C LYS A 111 9.82 5.47 6.33
N TYR A 112 8.77 4.84 5.79
CA TYR A 112 7.82 4.03 6.54
C TYR A 112 8.35 2.65 6.95
N TYR A 113 9.50 2.22 6.42
CA TYR A 113 10.02 0.87 6.59
C TYR A 113 11.34 0.84 7.36
N ASN A 114 11.40 1.45 8.53
CA ASN A 114 12.51 1.32 9.50
C ASN A 114 13.93 1.27 8.88
N TYR A 115 14.18 2.01 7.79
CA TYR A 115 15.45 2.05 7.07
C TYR A 115 15.93 0.71 6.47
N GLU A 116 15.14 -0.35 6.56
CA GLU A 116 15.47 -1.61 5.92
C GLU A 116 15.27 -1.52 4.40
N SER A 117 16.10 -2.22 3.63
CA SER A 117 15.89 -2.30 2.20
C SER A 117 14.57 -3.05 1.91
N ALA A 118 13.87 -2.65 0.86
CA ALA A 118 12.63 -3.32 0.46
C ALA A 118 12.87 -4.80 0.12
N GLU A 119 14.08 -5.16 -0.33
CA GLU A 119 14.47 -6.53 -0.60
C GLU A 119 14.60 -7.39 0.66
N GLU A 120 15.23 -6.85 1.70
CA GLU A 120 15.36 -7.56 2.99
C GLU A 120 14.00 -7.76 3.62
N LYS A 121 13.15 -6.74 3.59
CA LYS A 121 11.78 -6.83 4.12
C LYS A 121 10.93 -7.84 3.33
N LEU A 122 11.08 -7.92 2.02
CA LEU A 122 10.40 -8.92 1.22
C LEU A 122 10.88 -10.34 1.54
N LYS A 123 12.19 -10.54 1.72
CA LYS A 123 12.75 -11.85 2.11
C LYS A 123 12.22 -12.28 3.48
N GLU A 124 12.22 -11.39 4.46
CA GLU A 124 11.66 -11.64 5.79
C GLU A 124 10.16 -12.02 5.69
N PHE A 125 9.41 -11.26 4.92
CA PHE A 125 7.99 -11.53 4.69
C PHE A 125 7.75 -12.90 4.03
N PHE A 126 8.53 -13.26 3.02
CA PHE A 126 8.44 -14.56 2.37
C PHE A 126 8.76 -15.71 3.33
N GLN A 127 9.85 -15.59 4.11
CA GLN A 127 10.21 -16.58 5.12
C GLN A 127 9.09 -16.77 6.16
N LEU A 128 8.46 -15.67 6.58
CA LEU A 128 7.34 -15.72 7.51
C LEU A 128 6.13 -16.42 6.90
N MET A 129 5.78 -16.12 5.65
CA MET A 129 4.64 -16.77 4.96
C MET A 129 4.93 -18.26 4.72
N GLU A 130 6.13 -18.60 4.26
CA GLU A 130 6.53 -20.00 4.02
C GLU A 130 6.58 -20.81 5.31
N SER A 131 7.01 -20.23 6.43
CA SER A 131 6.96 -20.89 7.74
C SER A 131 5.54 -21.25 8.19
N ARG A 132 4.54 -20.57 7.62
CA ARG A 132 3.11 -20.82 7.81
C ARG A 132 2.48 -21.68 6.71
N GLY A 133 3.30 -22.25 5.84
CA GLY A 133 2.85 -23.14 4.76
C GLY A 133 2.22 -22.41 3.56
N ILE A 134 2.42 -21.08 3.45
CA ILE A 134 1.92 -20.28 2.34
C ILE A 134 3.04 -20.13 1.31
N PRO A 135 2.90 -20.70 0.10
CA PRO A 135 3.95 -20.62 -0.92
C PRO A 135 4.14 -19.19 -1.42
N CYS A 136 5.41 -18.78 -1.54
CA CYS A 136 5.81 -17.48 -2.04
C CYS A 136 6.66 -17.63 -3.30
N ARG A 137 6.48 -16.73 -4.26
CA ARG A 137 7.32 -16.72 -5.47
C ARG A 137 7.57 -15.33 -6.01
N MET A 138 8.74 -15.16 -6.63
CA MET A 138 9.03 -14.03 -7.50
C MET A 138 8.53 -14.33 -8.91
N THR A 139 7.95 -13.36 -9.59
CA THR A 139 7.47 -13.48 -10.96
C THR A 139 8.07 -12.38 -11.84
N ASP A 140 8.43 -12.72 -13.07
CA ASP A 140 8.99 -11.81 -14.07
C ASP A 140 8.00 -11.50 -15.21
N GLY A 141 6.83 -12.14 -15.23
CA GLY A 141 5.84 -12.02 -16.29
C GLY A 141 5.25 -10.61 -16.45
N TRP A 142 5.14 -10.13 -17.70
CA TRP A 142 4.46 -8.86 -18.01
C TRP A 142 2.94 -8.95 -17.83
N ASP A 143 2.35 -10.12 -18.02
CA ASP A 143 0.91 -10.40 -17.91
C ASP A 143 0.37 -10.13 -16.50
N TRP A 144 1.26 -10.04 -15.54
CA TRP A 144 0.91 -9.81 -14.15
C TRP A 144 0.24 -8.45 -13.89
N PHE A 145 0.49 -7.44 -14.74
CA PHE A 145 -0.12 -6.10 -14.62
C PHE A 145 -1.51 -6.01 -15.26
N PHE A 146 -1.78 -6.81 -16.27
CA PHE A 146 -2.96 -6.68 -17.12
C PHE A 146 -4.12 -7.60 -16.74
N HIS A 147 -3.90 -8.59 -15.93
CA HIS A 147 -4.97 -9.45 -15.39
C HIS A 147 -5.49 -8.86 -14.06
N ILE A 148 -6.40 -7.90 -14.19
CA ILE A 148 -7.20 -7.37 -13.07
C ILE A 148 -8.38 -8.31 -12.82
#